data_150411f48b1a2e16cc7d9350a9081c61
#
_entry.id   150411f48b1a2e16cc7d9350a9081c61
#
_cell.length_a   1.000
_cell.length_b   1.000
_cell.length_c   1.000
_cell.angle_alpha   90.00
_cell.angle_beta   90.00
_cell.angle_gamma   90.00
#
_symmetry.space_group_name_H-M   'P 1'
#
loop_
_entity.id
_entity.type
_entity.pdbx_description
1 polymer ?
#
loop_
_entity_poly.entity_id
_entity_poly.type
_entity_poly.pdbx_seq_one_letter_code
_entity_poly.pdbx_strand_id
1 'polypeptide(L)'
;MKRKWFGAALAALSVGAITSVVAAQGVSFSGNRPALLIVGSPHFGNPGQDIGNTRVENVLTPDRQREIEAVVDRLARFHPNHVAVEWDTADQAKLDKRYADYRAGRYKLTADESDQLGLRLAAKLNLPRVDAVDFQGEKPGKDADYDFVAWMKAHGRSTEWAAFQRQAQAEADANGARQRCSSVGDWLRHYADPDTARRNEAPYYTIARFGDARENPGANWVGQWHARNLKIYANLARVAGRPGDRTVVIFGGGHAPLLRAYASESGTFNVADARDYLPSGPRRRC
;
A
#
# COMPACT_ATOMS: atom_id res chain seq x y z
N MET A 1 -37.16 -25.23 25.95
CA MET A 1 -36.46 -24.95 27.20
C MET A 1 -36.62 -23.44 27.51
N LYS A 2 -37.13 -23.12 28.69
CA LYS A 2 -37.67 -21.80 29.06
C LYS A 2 -36.50 -20.89 29.54
N ARG A 3 -36.30 -19.75 28.89
CA ARG A 3 -35.42 -18.70 29.38
C ARG A 3 -36.10 -17.97 30.52
N LYS A 4 -35.46 -17.96 31.70
CA LYS A 4 -35.87 -17.17 32.85
C LYS A 4 -35.25 -15.78 32.77
N TRP A 5 -36.09 -14.76 32.76
CA TRP A 5 -35.69 -13.36 32.96
C TRP A 5 -35.66 -13.08 34.47
N PHE A 6 -34.52 -12.60 34.95
CA PHE A 6 -34.42 -12.05 36.32
C PHE A 6 -34.63 -10.54 36.23
N GLY A 7 -35.70 -10.09 36.82
CA GLY A 7 -35.92 -8.65 37.10
C GLY A 7 -35.06 -8.21 38.27
N ALA A 8 -34.31 -7.13 38.11
CA ALA A 8 -33.62 -6.45 39.20
C ALA A 8 -34.33 -5.11 39.50
N ALA A 9 -34.66 -4.90 40.75
CA ALA A 9 -35.33 -3.72 41.26
C ALA A 9 -34.38 -2.50 41.21
N LEU A 10 -34.89 -1.35 40.74
CA LEU A 10 -34.22 -0.06 40.85
C LEU A 10 -34.31 0.47 42.27
N ALA A 11 -33.19 0.66 42.92
CA ALA A 11 -33.03 1.56 44.07
C ALA A 11 -32.47 2.90 43.56
N ALA A 12 -33.22 3.96 43.64
CA ALA A 12 -32.81 5.31 43.30
C ALA A 12 -31.91 5.88 44.42
N LEU A 13 -30.65 6.01 44.17
CA LEU A 13 -29.71 6.80 44.95
C LEU A 13 -29.35 8.05 44.13
N SER A 14 -29.84 9.19 44.58
CA SER A 14 -29.45 10.51 44.07
C SER A 14 -28.04 10.83 44.55
N VAL A 15 -27.05 10.65 43.70
CA VAL A 15 -25.69 11.15 43.88
C VAL A 15 -25.49 12.33 42.93
N GLY A 16 -25.21 13.49 43.53
CA GLY A 16 -24.94 14.73 42.79
C GLY A 16 -23.83 14.56 41.79
N ALA A 17 -24.17 14.85 40.55
CA ALA A 17 -23.24 14.81 39.44
C ALA A 17 -22.23 15.97 39.53
N ILE A 18 -21.02 15.69 40.01
CA ILE A 18 -19.86 16.51 39.67
C ILE A 18 -19.47 16.05 38.24
N THR A 19 -19.96 16.75 37.25
CA THR A 19 -19.50 16.60 35.89
C THR A 19 -18.09 17.16 35.77
N SER A 20 -17.10 16.36 36.11
CA SER A 20 -15.74 16.59 35.65
C SER A 20 -15.77 16.35 34.12
N VAL A 21 -15.88 17.42 33.35
CA VAL A 21 -15.54 17.40 31.92
C VAL A 21 -14.05 17.09 31.85
N VAL A 22 -13.72 15.79 31.75
CA VAL A 22 -12.40 15.40 31.25
C VAL A 22 -12.41 15.82 29.80
N ALA A 23 -11.92 17.04 29.52
CA ALA A 23 -11.54 17.42 28.20
C ALA A 23 -10.57 16.31 27.73
N ALA A 24 -10.98 15.55 26.73
CA ALA A 24 -10.07 14.69 26.01
C ALA A 24 -8.96 15.61 25.52
N GLN A 25 -7.85 15.62 26.22
CA GLN A 25 -6.63 16.26 25.71
C GLN A 25 -6.27 15.45 24.48
N GLY A 26 -6.66 15.97 23.32
CA GLY A 26 -6.18 15.48 22.04
C GLY A 26 -4.67 15.44 22.18
N VAL A 27 -4.06 14.27 21.94
CA VAL A 27 -2.62 14.13 21.97
C VAL A 27 -2.08 15.12 20.94
N SER A 28 -1.56 16.25 21.44
CA SER A 28 -0.94 17.27 20.60
C SER A 28 0.41 16.72 20.14
N PHE A 29 0.45 16.13 18.96
CA PHE A 29 1.69 15.77 18.26
C PHE A 29 2.34 17.03 17.65
N SER A 30 2.52 18.10 18.42
CA SER A 30 3.31 19.25 18.05
C SER A 30 4.78 18.92 18.31
N GLY A 31 5.45 18.40 17.32
CA GLY A 31 6.86 18.07 17.35
C GLY A 31 7.34 17.70 15.95
N ASN A 32 8.61 17.64 15.76
CA ASN A 32 9.28 17.27 14.51
C ASN A 32 8.96 15.81 14.10
N ARG A 33 7.66 15.56 13.75
CA ARG A 33 7.19 14.23 13.35
C ARG A 33 7.92 13.76 12.12
N PRO A 34 8.26 12.46 12.02
CA PRO A 34 8.83 11.89 10.81
C PRO A 34 7.92 12.12 9.62
N ALA A 35 8.49 12.26 8.43
CA ALA A 35 7.77 12.52 7.20
C ALA A 35 7.80 11.31 6.27
N LEU A 36 6.65 10.95 5.70
CA LEU A 36 6.52 9.90 4.68
C LEU A 36 6.11 10.48 3.33
N LEU A 37 6.76 9.98 2.29
CA LEU A 37 6.39 10.17 0.90
C LEU A 37 6.07 8.80 0.30
N ILE A 38 4.78 8.47 0.14
CA ILE A 38 4.33 7.14 -0.30
C ILE A 38 4.05 7.17 -1.79
N VAL A 39 4.82 6.37 -2.54
CA VAL A 39 4.77 6.24 -4.01
C VAL A 39 4.20 4.88 -4.36
N GLY A 40 3.00 4.86 -4.95
CA GLY A 40 2.38 3.66 -5.51
C GLY A 40 2.87 3.42 -6.94
N SER A 41 3.10 2.16 -7.31
CA SER A 41 3.53 1.73 -8.65
C SER A 41 2.56 0.76 -9.31
N PRO A 42 2.56 0.64 -10.64
CA PRO A 42 1.79 -0.38 -11.37
C PRO A 42 2.48 -1.75 -11.42
N HIS A 43 3.48 -2.03 -10.59
CA HIS A 43 4.35 -3.19 -10.65
C HIS A 43 5.09 -3.32 -11.99
N PHE A 44 6.22 -2.65 -12.10
CA PHE A 44 7.03 -2.59 -13.34
C PHE A 44 7.47 -3.97 -13.86
N GLY A 45 7.60 -4.95 -12.94
CA GLY A 45 8.00 -6.32 -13.25
C GLY A 45 6.87 -7.19 -13.82
N ASN A 46 5.62 -6.72 -13.86
CA ASN A 46 4.45 -7.50 -14.30
C ASN A 46 4.33 -8.88 -13.61
N PRO A 47 4.27 -8.99 -12.28
CA PRO A 47 4.26 -10.28 -11.57
C PRO A 47 3.01 -11.13 -11.86
N GLY A 48 1.92 -10.52 -12.36
CA GLY A 48 0.70 -11.24 -12.74
C GLY A 48 -0.09 -11.81 -11.56
N GLN A 49 0.01 -11.20 -10.40
CA GLN A 49 -0.59 -11.68 -9.14
C GLN A 49 -1.87 -10.95 -8.74
N ASP A 50 -2.27 -9.92 -9.51
CA ASP A 50 -3.49 -9.17 -9.27
C ASP A 50 -4.70 -9.83 -9.94
N ILE A 51 -5.93 -9.53 -9.47
CA ILE A 51 -7.17 -10.00 -10.08
C ILE A 51 -7.31 -9.44 -11.50
N GLY A 52 -6.94 -8.16 -11.71
CA GLY A 52 -6.80 -7.52 -13.02
C GLY A 52 -5.35 -7.11 -13.22
N ASN A 53 -4.67 -7.71 -14.19
CA ASN A 53 -3.23 -7.51 -14.37
C ASN A 53 -2.95 -6.47 -15.45
N THR A 54 -2.48 -5.30 -15.04
CA THR A 54 -1.98 -4.26 -15.94
C THR A 54 -0.69 -4.73 -16.59
N ARG A 55 -0.63 -4.76 -17.91
CA ARG A 55 0.61 -5.04 -18.63
C ARG A 55 1.41 -3.75 -18.81
N VAL A 56 2.40 -3.57 -18.00
CA VAL A 56 3.35 -2.45 -18.07
C VAL A 56 4.34 -2.67 -19.21
N GLU A 57 4.69 -1.60 -19.92
CA GLU A 57 5.74 -1.65 -20.94
C GLU A 57 7.11 -1.98 -20.33
N ASN A 58 8.03 -2.46 -21.18
CA ASN A 58 9.39 -2.73 -20.74
C ASN A 58 10.08 -1.43 -20.27
N VAL A 59 10.19 -1.28 -18.96
CA VAL A 59 10.82 -0.12 -18.32
C VAL A 59 12.33 -0.05 -18.52
N LEU A 60 12.97 -1.13 -19.02
CA LEU A 60 14.41 -1.19 -19.27
C LEU A 60 14.81 -0.57 -20.62
N THR A 61 13.86 -0.07 -21.41
CA THR A 61 14.18 0.68 -22.63
C THR A 61 14.87 2.01 -22.32
N PRO A 62 15.76 2.53 -23.17
CA PRO A 62 16.50 3.77 -22.90
C PRO A 62 15.60 4.96 -22.56
N ASP A 63 14.45 5.09 -23.22
CA ASP A 63 13.50 6.18 -22.97
C ASP A 63 12.88 6.07 -21.57
N ARG A 64 12.39 4.88 -21.20
CA ARG A 64 11.81 4.65 -19.88
C ARG A 64 12.86 4.78 -18.77
N GLN A 65 14.10 4.38 -19.04
CA GLN A 65 15.19 4.58 -18.09
C GLN A 65 15.47 6.06 -17.83
N ARG A 66 15.48 6.93 -18.85
CA ARG A 66 15.59 8.39 -18.65
C ARG A 66 14.43 8.97 -17.82
N GLU A 67 13.21 8.46 -18.04
CA GLU A 67 12.05 8.89 -17.25
C GLU A 67 12.14 8.44 -15.79
N ILE A 68 12.64 7.21 -15.56
CA ILE A 68 12.89 6.69 -14.20
C ILE A 68 13.96 7.53 -13.49
N GLU A 69 15.04 7.89 -14.18
CA GLU A 69 16.07 8.76 -13.63
C GLU A 69 15.50 10.13 -13.23
N ALA A 70 14.64 10.72 -14.07
CA ALA A 70 13.96 11.97 -13.74
C ALA A 70 13.02 11.82 -12.53
N VAL A 71 12.34 10.66 -12.37
CA VAL A 71 11.56 10.36 -11.17
C VAL A 71 12.46 10.32 -9.93
N VAL A 72 13.57 9.57 -9.99
CA VAL A 72 14.52 9.44 -8.89
C VAL A 72 15.07 10.82 -8.49
N ASP A 73 15.39 11.68 -9.48
CA ASP A 73 15.86 13.06 -9.23
C ASP A 73 14.82 13.91 -8.51
N ARG A 74 13.55 13.76 -8.84
CA ARG A 74 12.47 14.47 -8.16
C ARG A 74 12.23 13.94 -6.76
N LEU A 75 12.23 12.62 -6.56
CA LEU A 75 12.09 12.00 -5.24
C LEU A 75 13.25 12.39 -4.32
N ALA A 76 14.48 12.54 -4.84
CA ALA A 76 15.63 12.99 -4.06
C ALA A 76 15.44 14.39 -3.45
N ARG A 77 14.60 15.26 -4.04
CA ARG A 77 14.26 16.58 -3.48
C ARG A 77 13.43 16.50 -2.19
N PHE A 78 12.86 15.36 -1.89
CA PHE A 78 12.26 15.12 -0.58
C PHE A 78 13.32 15.01 0.52
N HIS A 79 14.62 14.91 0.17
CA HIS A 79 15.75 14.71 1.07
C HIS A 79 15.53 13.55 2.04
N PRO A 80 15.19 12.34 1.55
CA PRO A 80 14.97 11.20 2.43
C PRO A 80 16.30 10.73 3.04
N ASN A 81 16.22 10.29 4.30
CA ASN A 81 17.28 9.55 4.98
C ASN A 81 16.94 8.05 5.11
N HIS A 82 15.73 7.65 4.65
CA HIS A 82 15.28 6.27 4.51
C HIS A 82 14.61 6.06 3.15
N VAL A 83 14.81 4.87 2.58
CA VAL A 83 14.05 4.36 1.44
C VAL A 83 13.51 2.98 1.84
N ALA A 84 12.19 2.83 1.86
CA ALA A 84 11.49 1.59 2.20
C ALA A 84 10.80 1.00 0.98
N VAL A 85 10.88 -0.32 0.81
CA VAL A 85 10.37 -1.04 -0.36
C VAL A 85 9.53 -2.24 0.00
N GLU A 86 8.75 -2.74 -0.98
CA GLU A 86 7.90 -3.92 -0.90
C GLU A 86 8.74 -5.21 -0.94
N TRP A 87 9.53 -5.40 0.08
CA TRP A 87 10.27 -6.62 0.37
C TRP A 87 9.90 -7.12 1.76
N ASP A 88 9.73 -8.43 1.90
CA ASP A 88 9.46 -9.01 3.21
C ASP A 88 10.60 -8.70 4.19
N THR A 89 10.24 -8.31 5.40
CA THR A 89 11.23 -8.03 6.46
C THR A 89 12.17 -9.21 6.73
N ALA A 90 11.69 -10.43 6.55
CA ALA A 90 12.51 -11.65 6.68
C ALA A 90 13.63 -11.74 5.62
N ASP A 91 13.46 -11.06 4.50
CA ASP A 91 14.43 -11.03 3.39
C ASP A 91 15.37 -9.81 3.43
N GLN A 92 15.39 -9.06 4.52
CA GLN A 92 16.25 -7.87 4.64
C GLN A 92 17.72 -8.15 4.30
N ALA A 93 18.28 -9.25 4.76
CA ALA A 93 19.68 -9.60 4.46
C ALA A 93 19.95 -9.83 2.97
N LYS A 94 18.96 -10.36 2.22
CA LYS A 94 19.03 -10.52 0.77
C LYS A 94 18.97 -9.16 0.07
N LEU A 95 18.13 -8.25 0.57
CA LEU A 95 18.02 -6.89 0.04
C LEU A 95 19.31 -6.11 0.29
N ASP A 96 19.89 -6.19 1.49
CA ASP A 96 21.17 -5.56 1.85
C ASP A 96 22.29 -6.04 0.92
N LYS A 97 22.37 -7.35 0.67
CA LYS A 97 23.35 -7.92 -0.28
C LYS A 97 23.12 -7.40 -1.70
N ARG A 98 21.87 -7.38 -2.19
CA ARG A 98 21.52 -6.87 -3.51
C ARG A 98 21.93 -5.40 -3.66
N TYR A 99 21.63 -4.59 -2.66
CA TYR A 99 21.99 -3.18 -2.67
C TYR A 99 23.51 -2.97 -2.64
N ALA A 100 24.24 -3.72 -1.81
CA ALA A 100 25.70 -3.69 -1.78
C ALA A 100 26.32 -4.08 -3.13
N ASP A 101 25.80 -5.13 -3.78
CA ASP A 101 26.24 -5.57 -5.10
C ASP A 101 25.93 -4.54 -6.19
N TYR A 102 24.76 -3.88 -6.12
CA TYR A 102 24.41 -2.79 -7.01
C TYR A 102 25.40 -1.61 -6.87
N ARG A 103 25.67 -1.15 -5.64
CA ARG A 103 26.63 -0.07 -5.39
C ARG A 103 28.04 -0.40 -5.85
N ALA A 104 28.41 -1.67 -5.83
CA ALA A 104 29.72 -2.16 -6.28
C ALA A 104 29.77 -2.49 -7.80
N GLY A 105 28.69 -2.23 -8.54
CA GLY A 105 28.62 -2.51 -9.98
C GLY A 105 28.51 -4.01 -10.33
N ARG A 106 28.25 -4.89 -9.37
CA ARG A 106 28.14 -6.34 -9.54
C ARG A 106 26.68 -6.81 -9.78
N TYR A 107 25.69 -5.94 -9.57
CA TYR A 107 24.28 -6.25 -9.78
C TYR A 107 23.67 -5.32 -10.83
N LYS A 108 23.04 -5.89 -11.85
CA LYS A 108 22.27 -5.16 -12.83
C LYS A 108 20.80 -5.09 -12.41
N LEU A 109 20.25 -3.88 -12.32
CA LEU A 109 18.87 -3.67 -11.92
C LEU A 109 17.88 -4.40 -12.83
N THR A 110 16.91 -5.07 -12.24
CA THR A 110 15.77 -5.69 -12.92
C THR A 110 14.70 -4.65 -13.25
N ALA A 111 13.57 -5.08 -13.83
CA ALA A 111 12.45 -4.19 -14.08
C ALA A 111 11.67 -3.82 -12.80
N ASP A 112 11.89 -4.52 -11.70
CA ASP A 112 11.18 -4.31 -10.41
C ASP A 112 11.34 -2.87 -9.90
N GLU A 113 10.26 -2.29 -9.36
CA GLU A 113 10.26 -0.93 -8.84
C GLU A 113 11.16 -0.73 -7.62
N SER A 114 11.36 -1.77 -6.81
CA SER A 114 12.32 -1.69 -5.70
C SER A 114 13.73 -1.48 -6.22
N ASP A 115 14.09 -2.13 -7.34
CA ASP A 115 15.36 -1.92 -8.03
C ASP A 115 15.40 -0.54 -8.71
N GLN A 116 14.42 -0.26 -9.57
CA GLN A 116 14.41 0.91 -10.45
C GLN A 116 14.26 2.24 -9.72
N LEU A 117 13.50 2.27 -8.66
CA LEU A 117 13.28 3.46 -7.85
C LEU A 117 14.01 3.38 -6.51
N GLY A 118 13.84 2.27 -5.77
CA GLY A 118 14.36 2.12 -4.42
C GLY A 118 15.87 2.10 -4.35
N LEU A 119 16.53 1.14 -5.00
CA LEU A 119 17.99 1.02 -4.98
C LEU A 119 18.66 2.22 -5.66
N ARG A 120 18.10 2.75 -6.76
CA ARG A 120 18.63 3.95 -7.42
C ARG A 120 18.58 5.17 -6.52
N LEU A 121 17.44 5.43 -5.85
CA LEU A 121 17.28 6.58 -4.98
C LEU A 121 18.24 6.51 -3.79
N ALA A 122 18.31 5.34 -3.14
CA ALA A 122 19.21 5.13 -2.02
C ALA A 122 20.69 5.32 -2.43
N ALA A 123 21.10 4.77 -3.58
CA ALA A 123 22.45 4.92 -4.09
C ALA A 123 22.77 6.38 -4.46
N LYS A 124 21.84 7.08 -5.12
CA LYS A 124 21.98 8.52 -5.46
C LYS A 124 22.22 9.39 -4.23
N LEU A 125 21.56 9.08 -3.12
CA LEU A 125 21.66 9.79 -1.85
C LEU A 125 22.75 9.23 -0.94
N ASN A 126 23.49 8.23 -1.40
CA ASN A 126 24.52 7.54 -0.62
C ASN A 126 24.01 6.99 0.72
N LEU A 127 22.76 6.53 0.76
CA LEU A 127 22.20 5.92 1.96
C LEU A 127 22.87 4.57 2.24
N PRO A 128 23.00 4.18 3.53
CA PRO A 128 23.72 2.95 3.89
C PRO A 128 22.95 1.68 3.52
N ARG A 129 21.60 1.75 3.42
CA ARG A 129 20.72 0.60 3.16
C ARG A 129 19.40 1.03 2.54
N VAL A 130 18.63 0.03 2.09
CA VAL A 130 17.21 0.11 1.75
C VAL A 130 16.45 -0.79 2.73
N ASP A 131 15.30 -0.32 3.23
CA ASP A 131 14.55 -1.01 4.28
C ASP A 131 13.45 -1.89 3.68
N ALA A 132 13.47 -3.18 3.99
CA ALA A 132 12.39 -4.12 3.71
C ALA A 132 11.31 -3.94 4.77
N VAL A 133 10.07 -3.62 4.36
CA VAL A 133 8.99 -3.31 5.32
C VAL A 133 7.70 -4.07 5.04
N ASP A 134 7.66 -4.92 4.01
CA ASP A 134 6.50 -5.78 3.74
C ASP A 134 6.39 -6.93 4.75
N PHE A 135 5.25 -7.60 4.72
CA PHE A 135 4.94 -8.76 5.52
C PHE A 135 4.23 -9.82 4.68
N GLN A 136 4.90 -10.94 4.47
CA GLN A 136 4.39 -12.11 3.74
C GLN A 136 4.15 -13.33 4.67
N GLY A 137 4.13 -13.11 5.99
CA GLY A 137 3.98 -14.17 6.98
C GLY A 137 2.57 -14.76 7.06
N GLU A 138 2.40 -15.70 7.96
CA GLU A 138 1.18 -16.47 8.15
C GLU A 138 -0.03 -15.59 8.52
N LYS A 139 -1.20 -16.04 8.09
CA LYS A 139 -2.52 -15.49 8.43
C LYS A 139 -3.23 -16.42 9.43
N PRO A 140 -4.11 -15.89 10.30
CA PRO A 140 -4.93 -16.71 11.19
C PRO A 140 -5.90 -17.60 10.41
N GLY A 141 -6.22 -18.80 10.93
CA GLY A 141 -7.23 -19.67 10.37
C GLY A 141 -6.72 -20.57 9.24
N LYS A 142 -7.65 -21.13 8.47
CA LYS A 142 -7.37 -22.06 7.38
C LYS A 142 -7.48 -21.32 6.04
N ASP A 143 -6.79 -21.80 5.00
CA ASP A 143 -6.89 -21.22 3.66
C ASP A 143 -8.32 -21.17 3.13
N ALA A 144 -9.14 -22.19 3.43
CA ALA A 144 -10.54 -22.23 3.06
C ALA A 144 -11.37 -21.05 3.62
N ASP A 145 -10.98 -20.49 4.77
CA ASP A 145 -11.68 -19.38 5.40
C ASP A 145 -11.57 -18.08 4.58
N TYR A 146 -10.65 -18.05 3.60
CA TYR A 146 -10.33 -16.92 2.73
C TYR A 146 -10.64 -17.19 1.25
N ASP A 147 -11.02 -18.44 0.89
CA ASP A 147 -11.27 -18.82 -0.49
C ASP A 147 -12.68 -18.45 -0.93
N PHE A 148 -12.91 -17.15 -1.12
CA PHE A 148 -14.18 -16.65 -1.63
C PHE A 148 -14.50 -17.14 -3.05
N VAL A 149 -13.49 -17.49 -3.84
CA VAL A 149 -13.69 -18.02 -5.20
C VAL A 149 -14.32 -19.40 -5.16
N ALA A 150 -13.76 -20.31 -4.33
CA ALA A 150 -14.36 -21.63 -4.10
C ALA A 150 -15.77 -21.52 -3.49
N TRP A 151 -15.95 -20.60 -2.53
CA TRP A 151 -17.25 -20.35 -1.93
C TRP A 151 -18.29 -19.89 -2.98
N MET A 152 -17.96 -18.92 -3.83
CA MET A 152 -18.86 -18.44 -4.90
C MET A 152 -19.22 -19.55 -5.88
N LYS A 153 -18.26 -20.41 -6.23
CA LYS A 153 -18.52 -21.58 -7.08
C LYS A 153 -19.48 -22.56 -6.42
N ALA A 154 -19.28 -22.88 -5.17
CA ALA A 154 -20.15 -23.82 -4.41
C ALA A 154 -21.57 -23.27 -4.24
N HIS A 155 -21.76 -21.96 -4.23
CA HIS A 155 -23.04 -21.28 -4.06
C HIS A 155 -23.68 -20.80 -5.38
N GLY A 156 -23.21 -21.31 -6.54
CA GLY A 156 -23.80 -20.98 -7.84
C GLY A 156 -23.55 -19.56 -8.34
N ARG A 157 -22.61 -18.84 -7.74
CA ARG A 157 -22.29 -17.43 -8.06
C ARG A 157 -21.09 -17.27 -9.01
N SER A 158 -20.69 -18.32 -9.71
CA SER A 158 -19.55 -18.30 -10.65
C SER A 158 -19.69 -17.24 -11.75
N THR A 159 -20.91 -16.97 -12.22
CA THR A 159 -21.17 -15.94 -13.24
C THR A 159 -20.86 -14.52 -12.72
N GLU A 160 -21.21 -14.26 -11.46
CA GLU A 160 -20.92 -12.98 -10.80
C GLU A 160 -19.41 -12.78 -10.65
N TRP A 161 -18.69 -13.82 -10.21
CA TRP A 161 -17.23 -13.80 -10.14
C TRP A 161 -16.59 -13.55 -11.51
N ALA A 162 -17.05 -14.26 -12.54
CA ALA A 162 -16.54 -14.06 -13.90
C ALA A 162 -16.82 -12.65 -14.44
N ALA A 163 -17.95 -12.04 -14.08
CA ALA A 163 -18.24 -10.64 -14.43
C ALA A 163 -17.29 -9.67 -13.73
N PHE A 164 -17.04 -9.88 -12.44
CA PHE A 164 -16.09 -9.09 -11.66
C PHE A 164 -14.66 -9.17 -12.24
N GLN A 165 -14.19 -10.39 -12.57
CA GLN A 165 -12.88 -10.58 -13.19
C GLN A 165 -12.75 -9.86 -14.54
N ARG A 166 -13.77 -9.92 -15.39
CA ARG A 166 -13.77 -9.19 -16.67
C ARG A 166 -13.71 -7.69 -16.48
N GLN A 167 -14.43 -7.15 -15.50
CA GLN A 167 -14.37 -5.72 -15.19
C GLN A 167 -12.98 -5.33 -14.69
N ALA A 168 -12.42 -6.09 -13.74
CA ALA A 168 -11.08 -5.83 -13.22
C ALA A 168 -10.01 -5.88 -14.33
N GLN A 169 -10.11 -6.83 -15.27
CA GLN A 169 -9.20 -6.92 -16.40
C GLN A 169 -9.38 -5.75 -17.38
N ALA A 170 -10.63 -5.35 -17.66
CA ALA A 170 -10.89 -4.19 -18.53
C ALA A 170 -10.30 -2.89 -17.96
N GLU A 171 -10.37 -2.69 -16.64
CA GLU A 171 -9.73 -1.55 -15.97
C GLU A 171 -8.21 -1.63 -16.04
N ALA A 172 -7.64 -2.81 -15.85
CA ALA A 172 -6.20 -3.05 -16.00
C ALA A 172 -5.71 -2.77 -17.42
N ASP A 173 -6.46 -3.19 -18.44
CA ASP A 173 -6.17 -2.93 -19.86
C ASP A 173 -6.23 -1.44 -20.19
N ALA A 174 -7.23 -0.71 -19.64
CA ALA A 174 -7.33 0.74 -19.78
C ALA A 174 -6.16 1.46 -19.10
N ASN A 175 -5.70 0.98 -17.96
CA ASN A 175 -4.50 1.48 -17.28
C ASN A 175 -3.25 1.26 -18.15
N GLY A 176 -3.07 0.06 -18.72
CA GLY A 176 -1.99 -0.25 -19.64
C GLY A 176 -2.01 0.64 -20.89
N ALA A 177 -3.20 0.90 -21.46
CA ALA A 177 -3.35 1.82 -22.60
C ALA A 177 -2.92 3.24 -22.24
N ARG A 178 -3.34 3.76 -21.05
CA ARG A 178 -2.93 5.08 -20.58
C ARG A 178 -1.42 5.17 -20.38
N GLN A 179 -0.81 4.12 -19.84
CA GLN A 179 0.64 4.08 -19.59
C GLN A 179 1.46 4.19 -20.86
N ARG A 180 1.04 3.56 -21.96
CA ARG A 180 1.72 3.69 -23.25
C ARG A 180 1.83 5.14 -23.74
N CYS A 181 0.84 5.96 -23.42
CA CYS A 181 0.72 7.35 -23.85
C CYS A 181 1.25 8.39 -22.85
N SER A 182 1.89 7.95 -21.76
CA SER A 182 2.35 8.81 -20.70
C SER A 182 3.74 8.42 -20.17
N SER A 183 4.36 9.30 -19.41
CA SER A 183 5.65 9.06 -18.80
C SER A 183 5.55 8.16 -17.55
N VAL A 184 6.66 7.56 -17.13
CA VAL A 184 6.72 6.82 -15.85
C VAL A 184 6.33 7.73 -14.67
N GLY A 185 6.70 9.00 -14.70
CA GLY A 185 6.27 9.97 -13.69
C GLY A 185 4.75 10.11 -13.62
N ASP A 186 4.07 10.14 -14.78
CA ASP A 186 2.61 10.22 -14.85
C ASP A 186 1.94 8.92 -14.36
N TRP A 187 2.57 7.76 -14.56
CA TRP A 187 2.07 6.49 -14.01
C TRP A 187 2.02 6.54 -12.49
N LEU A 188 3.10 7.01 -11.86
CA LEU A 188 3.19 7.11 -10.40
C LEU A 188 2.24 8.20 -9.85
N ARG A 189 2.13 9.33 -10.56
CA ARG A 189 1.17 10.40 -10.21
C ARG A 189 -0.28 9.91 -10.23
N HIS A 190 -0.60 8.99 -11.15
CA HIS A 190 -1.93 8.38 -11.20
C HIS A 190 -2.27 7.63 -9.90
N TYR A 191 -1.34 6.86 -9.32
CA TYR A 191 -1.55 6.19 -8.02
C TYR A 191 -1.49 7.14 -6.82
N ALA A 192 -1.00 8.35 -7.01
CA ALA A 192 -1.02 9.39 -5.98
C ALA A 192 -2.32 10.20 -5.99
N ASP A 193 -3.12 10.09 -7.04
CA ASP A 193 -4.38 10.82 -7.18
C ASP A 193 -5.47 10.24 -6.27
N PRO A 194 -6.18 11.09 -5.45
CA PRO A 194 -7.19 10.61 -4.50
C PRO A 194 -8.39 9.92 -5.15
N ASP A 195 -8.82 10.36 -6.34
CA ASP A 195 -9.95 9.74 -7.05
C ASP A 195 -9.57 8.37 -7.58
N THR A 196 -8.35 8.23 -8.06
CA THR A 196 -7.78 6.93 -8.45
C THR A 196 -7.66 6.00 -7.25
N ALA A 197 -7.20 6.51 -6.10
CA ALA A 197 -7.13 5.74 -4.88
C ALA A 197 -8.52 5.17 -4.50
N ARG A 198 -9.57 6.00 -4.50
CA ARG A 198 -10.94 5.55 -4.21
C ARG A 198 -11.44 4.48 -5.21
N ARG A 199 -11.17 4.66 -6.50
CA ARG A 199 -11.53 3.66 -7.52
C ARG A 199 -10.80 2.34 -7.32
N ASN A 200 -9.53 2.37 -6.93
CA ASN A 200 -8.73 1.18 -6.70
C ASN A 200 -9.16 0.42 -5.42
N GLU A 201 -9.70 1.13 -4.41
CA GLU A 201 -10.24 0.51 -3.20
C GLU A 201 -11.63 -0.12 -3.39
N ALA A 202 -12.45 0.38 -4.32
CA ALA A 202 -13.82 -0.09 -4.52
C ALA A 202 -13.96 -1.61 -4.77
N PRO A 203 -13.07 -2.28 -5.53
CA PRO A 203 -13.10 -3.73 -5.72
C PRO A 203 -13.00 -4.54 -4.43
N TYR A 204 -12.23 -4.09 -3.44
CA TYR A 204 -12.09 -4.78 -2.15
C TYR A 204 -13.42 -4.81 -1.39
N TYR A 205 -14.21 -3.73 -1.41
CA TYR A 205 -15.54 -3.71 -0.82
C TYR A 205 -16.53 -4.62 -1.56
N THR A 206 -16.35 -4.82 -2.86
CA THR A 206 -17.12 -5.81 -3.62
C THR A 206 -16.74 -7.22 -3.18
N ILE A 207 -15.46 -7.55 -3.08
CA ILE A 207 -14.98 -8.84 -2.61
C ILE A 207 -15.46 -9.13 -1.18
N ALA A 208 -15.43 -8.12 -0.29
CA ALA A 208 -15.89 -8.28 1.09
C ALA A 208 -17.36 -8.74 1.20
N ARG A 209 -18.18 -8.57 0.16
CA ARG A 209 -19.58 -9.03 0.08
C ARG A 209 -19.73 -10.45 -0.48
N PHE A 210 -18.62 -11.11 -0.82
CA PHE A 210 -18.64 -12.51 -1.23
C PHE A 210 -18.66 -13.41 0.01
N GLY A 211 -19.86 -13.78 0.40
CA GLY A 211 -20.19 -14.53 1.59
C GLY A 211 -21.67 -14.46 1.88
N ASP A 212 -22.08 -14.98 3.05
CA ASP A 212 -23.45 -14.92 3.58
C ASP A 212 -23.45 -14.65 5.10
N ALA A 213 -24.59 -14.84 5.76
CA ALA A 213 -24.73 -14.62 7.20
C ALA A 213 -23.95 -15.64 8.08
N ARG A 214 -23.43 -16.71 7.51
CA ARG A 214 -22.72 -17.80 8.22
C ARG A 214 -21.23 -17.82 7.86
N GLU A 215 -20.91 -17.60 6.59
CA GLU A 215 -19.57 -17.70 6.03
C GLU A 215 -19.22 -16.42 5.27
N ASN A 216 -18.08 -15.83 5.59
CA ASN A 216 -17.64 -14.53 5.05
C ASN A 216 -16.22 -14.58 4.46
N PRO A 217 -15.92 -15.50 3.52
CA PRO A 217 -14.56 -15.66 3.01
C PRO A 217 -14.04 -14.40 2.29
N GLY A 218 -14.91 -13.65 1.62
CA GLY A 218 -14.53 -12.38 0.99
C GLY A 218 -14.13 -11.31 2.01
N ALA A 219 -14.91 -11.14 3.08
CA ALA A 219 -14.58 -10.21 4.16
C ALA A 219 -13.31 -10.65 4.91
N ASN A 220 -13.10 -11.94 5.12
CA ASN A 220 -11.88 -12.48 5.70
C ASN A 220 -10.67 -12.15 4.83
N TRP A 221 -10.77 -12.35 3.52
CA TRP A 221 -9.69 -12.05 2.57
C TRP A 221 -9.33 -10.56 2.59
N VAL A 222 -10.33 -9.67 2.54
CA VAL A 222 -10.10 -8.21 2.65
C VAL A 222 -9.57 -7.84 4.03
N GLY A 223 -10.05 -8.46 5.10
CA GLY A 223 -9.52 -8.28 6.45
C GLY A 223 -8.03 -8.64 6.55
N GLN A 224 -7.62 -9.73 5.89
CA GLN A 224 -6.20 -10.11 5.81
C GLN A 224 -5.37 -9.11 5.01
N TRP A 225 -5.91 -8.55 3.91
CA TRP A 225 -5.29 -7.47 3.17
C TRP A 225 -5.03 -6.25 4.06
N HIS A 226 -6.03 -5.82 4.83
CA HIS A 226 -5.88 -4.73 5.81
C HIS A 226 -4.86 -5.08 6.90
N ALA A 227 -4.88 -6.32 7.42
CA ALA A 227 -3.92 -6.79 8.42
C ALA A 227 -2.47 -6.76 7.91
N ARG A 228 -2.22 -7.17 6.65
CA ARG A 228 -0.90 -7.03 6.00
C ARG A 228 -0.48 -5.56 5.95
N ASN A 229 -1.35 -4.68 5.49
CA ASN A 229 -1.05 -3.24 5.38
C ASN A 229 -0.80 -2.58 6.75
N LEU A 230 -1.51 -2.99 7.81
CA LEU A 230 -1.22 -2.53 9.18
C LEU A 230 0.15 -3.02 9.68
N LYS A 231 0.57 -4.24 9.31
CA LYS A 231 1.90 -4.76 9.64
C LYS A 231 2.99 -3.99 8.88
N ILE A 232 2.76 -3.65 7.60
CA ILE A 232 3.66 -2.78 6.82
C ILE A 232 3.79 -1.41 7.49
N TYR A 233 2.67 -0.80 7.88
CA TYR A 233 2.67 0.46 8.64
C TYR A 233 3.47 0.33 9.94
N ALA A 234 3.28 -0.74 10.70
CA ALA A 234 4.03 -0.96 11.95
C ALA A 234 5.54 -1.15 11.69
N ASN A 235 5.92 -1.80 10.58
CA ASN A 235 7.32 -1.92 10.17
C ASN A 235 7.91 -0.55 9.80
N LEU A 236 7.17 0.27 9.05
CA LEU A 236 7.57 1.65 8.74
C LEU A 236 7.80 2.46 10.02
N ALA A 237 6.90 2.37 11.00
CA ALA A 237 7.05 3.08 12.27
C ALA A 237 8.28 2.62 13.07
N ARG A 238 8.70 1.35 12.93
CA ARG A 238 9.91 0.84 13.59
C ARG A 238 11.20 1.33 12.94
N VAL A 239 11.23 1.41 11.61
CA VAL A 239 12.47 1.76 10.87
C VAL A 239 12.63 3.26 10.66
N ALA A 240 11.54 4.02 10.61
CA ALA A 240 11.54 5.43 10.21
C ALA A 240 10.56 6.29 11.06
N GLY A 241 10.39 5.95 12.32
CA GLY A 241 9.45 6.63 13.24
C GLY A 241 10.09 7.68 14.15
N ARG A 242 11.35 8.02 13.96
CA ARG A 242 12.05 8.98 14.82
C ARG A 242 11.82 10.43 14.34
N PRO A 243 11.80 11.40 15.25
CA PRO A 243 11.79 12.82 14.87
C PRO A 243 12.91 13.15 13.87
N GLY A 244 12.54 13.76 12.75
CA GLY A 244 13.48 14.12 11.68
C GLY A 244 13.68 13.07 10.62
N ASP A 245 13.17 11.84 10.77
CA ASP A 245 13.16 10.85 9.69
C ASP A 245 12.31 11.33 8.52
N ARG A 246 12.81 11.07 7.33
CA ARG A 246 12.17 11.38 6.05
C ARG A 246 12.29 10.15 5.16
N THR A 247 11.18 9.51 4.88
CA THR A 247 11.17 8.20 4.20
C THR A 247 10.41 8.27 2.88
N VAL A 248 11.03 7.83 1.81
CA VAL A 248 10.33 7.47 0.57
C VAL A 248 9.95 6.01 0.65
N VAL A 249 8.65 5.73 0.50
CA VAL A 249 8.06 4.39 0.55
C VAL A 249 7.61 4.02 -0.86
N ILE A 250 8.09 2.90 -1.41
CA ILE A 250 7.80 2.45 -2.77
C ILE A 250 7.11 1.09 -2.69
N PHE A 251 5.85 1.05 -3.12
CA PHE A 251 5.00 -0.13 -3.05
C PHE A 251 4.09 -0.22 -4.27
N GLY A 252 3.52 -1.41 -4.52
CA GLY A 252 2.42 -1.56 -5.45
C GLY A 252 1.26 -0.62 -5.15
N GLY A 253 0.61 -0.13 -6.19
CA GLY A 253 -0.40 0.93 -6.10
C GLY A 253 -1.59 0.61 -5.19
N GLY A 254 -1.92 -0.67 -5.02
CA GLY A 254 -2.98 -1.13 -4.12
C GLY A 254 -2.70 -0.89 -2.63
N HIS A 255 -1.41 -0.84 -2.23
CA HIS A 255 -1.02 -0.57 -0.85
C HIS A 255 -1.08 0.91 -0.48
N ALA A 256 -0.81 1.78 -1.44
CA ALA A 256 -0.58 3.20 -1.19
C ALA A 256 -1.75 3.95 -0.51
N PRO A 257 -3.03 3.71 -0.85
CA PRO A 257 -4.15 4.34 -0.15
C PRO A 257 -4.21 3.98 1.33
N LEU A 258 -4.10 2.68 1.67
CA LEU A 258 -4.15 2.21 3.05
C LEU A 258 -2.96 2.72 3.86
N LEU A 259 -1.76 2.67 3.32
CA LEU A 259 -0.56 3.18 4.00
C LEU A 259 -0.68 4.68 4.28
N ARG A 260 -1.21 5.47 3.31
CA ARG A 260 -1.47 6.90 3.54
C ARG A 260 -2.52 7.13 4.61
N ALA A 261 -3.61 6.37 4.61
CA ALA A 261 -4.65 6.47 5.63
C ALA A 261 -4.09 6.17 7.02
N TYR A 262 -3.44 5.03 7.20
CA TYR A 262 -2.88 4.64 8.51
C TYR A 262 -1.82 5.62 9.01
N ALA A 263 -0.92 6.07 8.14
CA ALA A 263 0.11 7.04 8.51
C ALA A 263 -0.48 8.40 8.92
N SER A 264 -1.53 8.86 8.23
CA SER A 264 -2.20 10.14 8.52
C SER A 264 -3.07 10.04 9.78
N GLU A 265 -3.90 9.00 9.89
CA GLU A 265 -4.87 8.84 10.98
C GLU A 265 -4.18 8.53 12.31
N SER A 266 -3.04 7.81 12.28
CA SER A 266 -2.27 7.53 13.49
C SER A 266 -1.68 8.78 14.15
N GLY A 267 -1.53 9.89 13.40
CA GLY A 267 -0.82 11.08 13.84
C GLY A 267 0.69 10.88 14.06
N THR A 268 1.23 9.71 13.72
CA THR A 268 2.67 9.40 13.88
C THR A 268 3.52 10.13 12.84
N PHE A 269 3.02 10.27 11.62
CA PHE A 269 3.77 10.81 10.49
C PHE A 269 3.14 12.07 9.90
N ASN A 270 3.99 12.90 9.30
CA ASN A 270 3.56 13.90 8.33
C ASN A 270 3.62 13.25 6.94
N VAL A 271 2.47 13.05 6.29
CA VAL A 271 2.39 12.43 4.97
C VAL A 271 2.43 13.51 3.90
N ALA A 272 3.49 13.50 3.08
CA ALA A 272 3.64 14.43 1.96
C ALA A 272 2.84 13.97 0.74
N ASP A 273 2.34 14.92 -0.06
CA ASP A 273 1.72 14.59 -1.34
C ASP A 273 2.79 14.16 -2.35
N ALA A 274 2.72 12.93 -2.81
CA ALA A 274 3.68 12.40 -3.76
C ALA A 274 3.67 13.16 -5.10
N ARG A 275 2.55 13.81 -5.45
CA ARG A 275 2.44 14.60 -6.68
C ARG A 275 3.40 15.80 -6.72
N ASP A 276 3.81 16.33 -5.56
CA ASP A 276 4.77 17.42 -5.48
C ASP A 276 6.20 16.97 -5.81
N TYR A 277 6.46 15.67 -5.68
CA TYR A 277 7.77 15.03 -5.85
C TYR A 277 7.83 14.05 -7.04
N LEU A 278 6.87 14.09 -7.93
CA LEU A 278 6.83 13.27 -9.12
C LEU A 278 6.79 14.18 -10.36
N PRO A 279 7.62 13.93 -11.39
CA PRO A 279 7.56 14.72 -12.61
C PRO A 279 6.27 14.42 -13.37
N SER A 280 5.76 15.41 -14.09
CA SER A 280 4.80 15.22 -15.17
C SER A 280 5.55 15.32 -16.49
N GLY A 281 5.25 14.43 -17.42
CA GLY A 281 5.86 14.45 -18.73
C GLY A 281 4.92 14.95 -19.84
N PRO A 282 5.46 15.29 -21.01
CA PRO A 282 4.61 15.53 -22.17
C PRO A 282 3.88 14.22 -22.54
N ARG A 283 2.62 14.37 -23.02
CA ARG A 283 1.89 13.21 -23.56
C ARG A 283 2.67 12.62 -24.72
N ARG A 284 2.93 11.32 -24.66
CA ARG A 284 3.50 10.58 -25.80
C ARG A 284 2.39 10.45 -26.87
N ARG A 285 2.81 10.45 -28.14
CA ARG A 285 1.91 10.02 -29.22
C ARG A 285 1.73 8.51 -29.10
N CYS A 286 0.50 8.08 -28.96
CA CYS A 286 0.13 6.66 -28.98
C CYS A 286 -0.01 6.15 -30.40
#